data_ba34f4777f9fed5367340c304a1fc207
#
_entry.id   ba34f4777f9fed5367340c304a1fc207
#
_cell.length_a   1.000
_cell.length_b   1.000
_cell.length_c   1.000
_cell.angle_alpha   90.00
_cell.angle_beta   90.00
_cell.angle_gamma   90.00
#
_symmetry.space_group_name_H-M   'P 1'
#
loop_
_entity.id
_entity.type
_entity.pdbx_description
1 polymer ?
#
loop_
_entity_poly.entity_id
_entity_poly.type
_entity_poly.pdbx_seq_one_letter_code
_entity_poly.pdbx_strand_id
1 'polypeptide(L)'
;DTDRSRGLGDVYKRQAQGKGLRIQPAVQTQAEPAAQTLTVTPPQLTLPCRAAILIDQTSGTVLYEMNADQTMPIASITKVMTLLLTFEAVHAGRLTMDTAVPVSEHAYHMGGSQIWLEPGEQFTLDEMLKAVCVSSANDAAVAVAELVGGSEPAFVQQMNARAAELGMEHTTFRNACGLDTEGHLSTARDVAIMSRTILTTCPEVLHYTGIWTDTLRGGQTQLVNTNKLLRRYNGITGLKTGTTGGAGVCITASATRDGLNLIAVVLGAP
;
A
#
# COMPACT_ATOMS: atom_id res chain seq x y z
N ASP A 1 3.13 77.19 1.19
CA ASP A 1 2.25 77.32 0.01
C ASP A 1 1.02 76.45 0.18
N THR A 2 -0.07 77.16 0.50
CA THR A 2 -1.45 77.04 0.04
C THR A 2 -2.18 75.69 0.16
N ASP A 3 -3.03 75.65 1.14
CA ASP A 3 -4.49 75.68 1.02
C ASP A 3 -5.16 74.48 0.34
N ARG A 4 -5.82 73.70 1.17
CA ARG A 4 -7.08 72.95 0.87
C ARG A 4 -7.72 72.37 2.13
N SER A 5 -8.11 73.24 3.02
CA SER A 5 -9.13 72.94 4.00
C SER A 5 -10.45 73.62 3.58
N ARG A 6 -11.30 72.93 2.84
CA ARG A 6 -12.72 73.27 2.62
C ARG A 6 -13.43 72.09 1.99
N GLY A 7 -14.41 71.51 2.70
CA GLY A 7 -15.36 70.60 2.05
C GLY A 7 -15.84 69.38 2.83
N LEU A 8 -16.00 69.48 4.14
CA LEU A 8 -16.67 68.42 4.93
C LEU A 8 -17.80 69.02 5.84
N GLY A 9 -18.64 69.79 5.23
CA GLY A 9 -19.71 70.54 6.01
C GLY A 9 -21.12 70.32 5.45
N ASP A 10 -21.38 69.78 4.32
CA ASP A 10 -22.69 69.87 3.66
C ASP A 10 -23.39 68.55 3.31
N VAL A 11 -23.03 67.45 3.90
CA VAL A 11 -23.70 66.12 3.59
C VAL A 11 -24.71 65.72 4.68
N TYR A 12 -24.82 66.42 5.80
CA TYR A 12 -25.69 66.01 6.93
C TYR A 12 -27.01 66.81 7.10
N LYS A 13 -27.51 67.46 6.08
CA LYS A 13 -28.82 68.16 6.17
C LYS A 13 -29.76 67.88 5.02
N ARG A 14 -29.96 66.65 4.63
CA ARG A 14 -31.12 66.21 3.80
C ARG A 14 -31.37 64.74 3.96
N GLN A 15 -32.08 64.33 5.01
CA GLN A 15 -32.94 63.14 4.96
C GLN A 15 -33.68 62.97 6.28
N ALA A 16 -34.64 63.80 6.45
CA ALA A 16 -35.72 63.57 7.41
C ALA A 16 -37.03 63.74 6.61
N GLN A 17 -37.38 62.76 5.81
CA GLN A 17 -38.77 62.56 5.38
C GLN A 17 -38.99 61.06 5.15
N GLY A 18 -39.91 60.49 5.91
CA GLY A 18 -40.21 59.10 6.03
C GLY A 18 -40.72 58.41 4.77
N LYS A 19 -40.23 57.24 4.56
CA LYS A 19 -40.99 56.12 3.94
C LYS A 19 -40.72 54.88 4.77
N GLY A 20 -41.79 54.39 5.42
CA GLY A 20 -41.72 53.18 6.24
C GLY A 20 -41.15 52.00 5.46
N LEU A 21 -40.06 51.45 5.98
CA LEU A 21 -39.52 50.17 5.53
C LEU A 21 -40.50 49.08 5.96
N ARG A 22 -41.20 48.47 5.01
CA ARG A 22 -41.89 47.19 5.24
C ARG A 22 -40.83 46.12 5.44
N ILE A 23 -40.70 45.69 6.68
CA ILE A 23 -39.93 44.47 7.00
C ILE A 23 -40.73 43.30 6.41
N GLN A 24 -40.21 42.67 5.36
CA GLN A 24 -40.73 41.38 4.90
C GLN A 24 -40.39 40.33 5.98
N PRO A 25 -41.32 39.38 6.30
CA PRO A 25 -41.01 38.33 7.23
C PRO A 25 -39.88 37.45 6.66
N ALA A 26 -38.92 37.07 7.52
CA ALA A 26 -37.85 36.19 7.19
C ALA A 26 -38.39 34.95 6.53
N VAL A 27 -37.84 34.62 5.33
CA VAL A 27 -38.07 33.34 4.66
C VAL A 27 -37.58 32.27 5.64
N GLN A 28 -38.49 31.46 6.14
CA GLN A 28 -38.11 30.26 6.89
C GLN A 28 -37.35 29.36 5.91
N THR A 29 -36.04 29.32 6.02
CA THR A 29 -35.22 28.25 5.43
C THR A 29 -35.71 26.94 6.03
N GLN A 30 -36.41 26.14 5.24
CA GLN A 30 -36.66 24.75 5.59
C GLN A 30 -35.31 24.09 5.84
N ALA A 31 -35.11 23.55 7.04
CA ALA A 31 -33.94 22.73 7.35
C ALA A 31 -33.90 21.58 6.32
N GLU A 32 -32.77 21.46 5.62
CA GLU A 32 -32.52 20.28 4.80
C GLU A 32 -32.71 19.03 5.67
N PRO A 33 -33.36 17.98 5.13
CA PRO A 33 -33.52 16.74 5.88
C PRO A 33 -32.12 16.22 6.23
N ALA A 34 -31.88 16.01 7.52
CA ALA A 34 -30.64 15.43 8.01
C ALA A 34 -30.32 14.18 7.20
N ALA A 35 -29.13 14.13 6.60
CA ALA A 35 -28.65 12.98 5.86
C ALA A 35 -28.82 11.73 6.75
N GLN A 36 -29.68 10.82 6.35
CA GLN A 36 -29.82 9.56 7.04
C GLN A 36 -28.53 8.79 6.89
N THR A 37 -27.78 8.71 7.97
CA THR A 37 -26.59 7.85 8.04
C THR A 37 -27.10 6.42 7.92
N LEU A 38 -26.93 5.81 6.75
CA LEU A 38 -27.19 4.38 6.56
C LEU A 38 -26.18 3.64 7.43
N THR A 39 -26.62 3.16 8.59
CA THR A 39 -25.84 2.21 9.38
C THR A 39 -25.88 0.88 8.67
N VAL A 40 -24.90 0.64 7.81
CA VAL A 40 -24.68 -0.68 7.20
C VAL A 40 -24.08 -1.56 8.29
N THR A 41 -24.87 -2.50 8.80
CA THR A 41 -24.34 -3.55 9.68
C THR A 41 -23.41 -4.44 8.83
N PRO A 42 -22.11 -4.55 9.18
CA PRO A 42 -21.21 -5.42 8.43
C PRO A 42 -21.74 -6.85 8.41
N PRO A 43 -21.65 -7.56 7.28
CA PRO A 43 -22.07 -8.95 7.23
C PRO A 43 -21.24 -9.78 8.22
N GLN A 44 -21.90 -10.64 8.98
CA GLN A 44 -21.21 -11.62 9.83
C GLN A 44 -20.66 -12.74 8.93
N LEU A 45 -19.43 -12.54 8.43
CA LEU A 45 -18.70 -13.54 7.66
C LEU A 45 -17.76 -14.30 8.59
N THR A 46 -17.88 -15.62 8.60
CA THR A 46 -16.88 -16.50 9.22
C THR A 46 -15.96 -17.02 8.11
N LEU A 47 -14.71 -16.60 8.14
CA LEU A 47 -13.70 -17.00 7.17
C LEU A 47 -12.81 -18.10 7.77
N PRO A 48 -12.43 -19.14 7.01
CA PRO A 48 -11.51 -20.18 7.46
C PRO A 48 -10.05 -19.67 7.45
N CYS A 49 -9.77 -18.65 8.26
CA CYS A 49 -8.44 -18.05 8.40
C CYS A 49 -8.26 -17.53 9.84
N ARG A 50 -7.03 -17.16 10.21
CA ARG A 50 -6.73 -16.67 11.55
C ARG A 50 -7.06 -15.20 11.71
N ALA A 51 -6.81 -14.39 10.69
CA ALA A 51 -7.14 -12.97 10.68
C ALA A 51 -7.49 -12.48 9.27
N ALA A 52 -8.37 -11.48 9.18
CA ALA A 52 -8.71 -10.84 7.92
C ALA A 52 -9.10 -9.37 8.12
N ILE A 53 -8.89 -8.55 7.10
CA ILE A 53 -9.39 -7.19 7.03
C ILE A 53 -9.71 -6.83 5.57
N LEU A 54 -10.77 -6.04 5.38
CA LEU A 54 -11.14 -5.42 4.10
C LEU A 54 -11.22 -3.92 4.32
N ILE A 55 -10.52 -3.17 3.49
CA ILE A 55 -10.54 -1.71 3.54
C ILE A 55 -10.87 -1.10 2.18
N ASP A 56 -11.45 0.07 2.19
CA ASP A 56 -11.46 0.96 1.03
C ASP A 56 -10.06 1.56 0.83
N GLN A 57 -9.49 1.38 -0.36
CA GLN A 57 -8.12 1.84 -0.66
C GLN A 57 -8.02 3.37 -0.59
N THR A 58 -9.05 4.09 -1.03
CA THR A 58 -9.03 5.55 -1.14
C THR A 58 -9.05 6.21 0.24
N SER A 59 -10.04 5.87 1.05
CA SER A 59 -10.23 6.46 2.38
C SER A 59 -9.46 5.77 3.50
N GLY A 60 -9.13 4.48 3.33
CA GLY A 60 -8.60 3.62 4.40
C GLY A 60 -9.69 3.11 5.34
N THR A 61 -10.96 3.38 5.05
CA THR A 61 -12.08 2.95 5.87
C THR A 61 -12.14 1.42 5.96
N VAL A 62 -12.23 0.90 7.17
CA VAL A 62 -12.42 -0.56 7.41
C VAL A 62 -13.85 -0.93 7.12
N LEU A 63 -14.05 -1.87 6.20
CA LEU A 63 -15.35 -2.38 5.78
C LEU A 63 -15.67 -3.73 6.44
N TYR A 64 -14.65 -4.51 6.78
CA TYR A 64 -14.75 -5.77 7.50
C TYR A 64 -13.44 -6.06 8.22
N GLU A 65 -13.52 -6.66 9.40
CA GLU A 65 -12.35 -7.16 10.10
C GLU A 65 -12.67 -8.38 10.96
N MET A 66 -11.70 -9.26 11.09
CA MET A 66 -11.74 -10.44 11.95
C MET A 66 -10.33 -10.65 12.51
N ASN A 67 -10.17 -10.55 13.82
CA ASN A 67 -8.86 -10.68 14.51
C ASN A 67 -7.76 -9.82 13.86
N ALA A 68 -8.10 -8.62 13.33
CA ALA A 68 -7.21 -7.84 12.47
C ALA A 68 -5.90 -7.43 13.16
N ASP A 69 -5.87 -7.38 14.49
CA ASP A 69 -4.71 -6.98 15.30
C ASP A 69 -3.96 -8.19 15.90
N GLN A 70 -4.35 -9.41 15.55
CA GLN A 70 -3.62 -10.60 15.97
C GLN A 70 -2.27 -10.68 15.27
N THR A 71 -1.17 -10.70 16.03
CA THR A 71 0.19 -10.85 15.52
C THR A 71 0.45 -12.27 15.05
N MET A 72 1.06 -12.41 13.87
CA MET A 72 1.44 -13.71 13.31
C MET A 72 2.50 -13.55 12.21
N PRO A 73 3.19 -14.63 11.82
CA PRO A 73 4.03 -14.64 10.63
C PRO A 73 3.18 -14.34 9.38
N ILE A 74 3.74 -13.60 8.44
CA ILE A 74 3.05 -13.15 7.22
C ILE A 74 3.67 -13.68 5.92
N ALA A 75 4.67 -14.54 6.04
CA ALA A 75 5.39 -15.11 4.91
C ALA A 75 5.83 -14.03 3.90
N SER A 76 5.78 -14.34 2.61
CA SER A 76 6.18 -13.43 1.53
C SER A 76 5.33 -12.17 1.36
N ILE A 77 4.30 -11.94 2.19
CA ILE A 77 3.64 -10.62 2.26
C ILE A 77 4.66 -9.55 2.69
N THR A 78 5.69 -9.92 3.45
CA THR A 78 6.87 -9.10 3.79
C THR A 78 7.42 -8.32 2.59
N LYS A 79 7.43 -8.94 1.41
CA LYS A 79 7.96 -8.32 0.18
C LYS A 79 7.20 -7.06 -0.26
N VAL A 80 6.01 -6.81 0.27
CA VAL A 80 5.31 -5.53 0.03
C VAL A 80 6.11 -4.37 0.61
N MET A 81 6.71 -4.52 1.81
CA MET A 81 7.60 -3.51 2.38
C MET A 81 8.90 -3.40 1.58
N THR A 82 9.45 -4.52 1.13
CA THR A 82 10.64 -4.53 0.26
C THR A 82 10.38 -3.76 -1.04
N LEU A 83 9.25 -3.98 -1.68
CA LEU A 83 8.83 -3.25 -2.87
C LEU A 83 8.61 -1.76 -2.57
N LEU A 84 7.93 -1.43 -1.47
CA LEU A 84 7.67 -0.03 -1.08
C LEU A 84 8.98 0.76 -0.97
N LEU A 85 9.94 0.26 -0.18
CA LEU A 85 11.23 0.94 -0.02
C LEU A 85 12.03 1.02 -1.33
N THR A 86 11.89 0.02 -2.20
CA THR A 86 12.54 0.01 -3.51
C THR A 86 11.96 1.10 -4.41
N PHE A 87 10.64 1.21 -4.53
CA PHE A 87 10.00 2.25 -5.30
C PHE A 87 10.25 3.65 -4.71
N GLU A 88 10.27 3.79 -3.39
CA GLU A 88 10.66 5.04 -2.73
C GLU A 88 12.12 5.42 -3.07
N ALA A 89 13.02 4.44 -3.20
CA ALA A 89 14.40 4.70 -3.66
C ALA A 89 14.47 5.17 -5.13
N VAL A 90 13.61 4.62 -5.99
CA VAL A 90 13.48 5.04 -7.39
C VAL A 90 12.89 6.46 -7.47
N HIS A 91 11.82 6.75 -6.73
CA HIS A 91 11.21 8.08 -6.68
C HIS A 91 12.17 9.15 -6.14
N ALA A 92 13.03 8.77 -5.20
CA ALA A 92 14.09 9.64 -4.69
C ALA A 92 15.27 9.85 -5.69
N GLY A 93 15.23 9.24 -6.87
CA GLY A 93 16.27 9.32 -7.88
C GLY A 93 17.57 8.58 -7.52
N ARG A 94 17.55 7.74 -6.49
CA ARG A 94 18.71 6.93 -6.08
C ARG A 94 18.95 5.73 -6.99
N LEU A 95 17.90 5.22 -7.61
CA LEU A 95 17.89 4.07 -8.51
C LEU A 95 17.04 4.38 -9.73
N THR A 96 17.26 3.60 -10.80
CA THR A 96 16.40 3.55 -11.99
C THR A 96 16.03 2.11 -12.28
N MET A 97 15.04 1.86 -13.12
CA MET A 97 14.66 0.49 -13.48
C MET A 97 15.77 -0.26 -14.24
N ASP A 98 16.67 0.47 -14.90
CA ASP A 98 17.84 -0.10 -15.58
C ASP A 98 19.06 -0.30 -14.66
N THR A 99 18.94 0.08 -13.37
CA THR A 99 20.03 -0.13 -12.41
C THR A 99 20.37 -1.62 -12.31
N ALA A 100 21.65 -1.96 -12.51
CA ALA A 100 22.12 -3.32 -12.34
C ALA A 100 22.05 -3.75 -10.87
N VAL A 101 21.50 -4.93 -10.61
CA VAL A 101 21.36 -5.52 -9.27
C VAL A 101 22.46 -6.57 -9.10
N PRO A 102 23.44 -6.36 -8.22
CA PRO A 102 24.46 -7.36 -7.93
C PRO A 102 23.84 -8.57 -7.21
N VAL A 103 24.33 -9.77 -7.53
CA VAL A 103 23.97 -11.00 -6.84
C VAL A 103 25.08 -11.36 -5.86
N SER A 104 24.79 -11.26 -4.56
CA SER A 104 25.70 -11.66 -3.50
C SER A 104 25.63 -13.17 -3.22
N GLU A 105 26.65 -13.70 -2.56
CA GLU A 105 26.62 -15.05 -2.02
C GLU A 105 25.44 -15.27 -1.05
N HIS A 106 25.06 -14.23 -0.28
CA HIS A 106 23.92 -14.29 0.61
C HIS A 106 22.61 -14.46 -0.17
N ALA A 107 22.37 -13.63 -1.18
CA ALA A 107 21.19 -13.73 -2.03
C ALA A 107 21.14 -15.09 -2.77
N TYR A 108 22.28 -15.55 -3.29
CA TYR A 108 22.40 -16.85 -3.97
C TYR A 108 21.98 -18.03 -3.10
N HIS A 109 22.33 -18.03 -1.80
CA HIS A 109 22.03 -19.10 -0.86
C HIS A 109 20.63 -19.04 -0.24
N MET A 110 19.78 -18.12 -0.69
CA MET A 110 18.43 -18.01 -0.15
C MET A 110 17.61 -19.27 -0.49
N GLY A 111 16.81 -19.71 0.49
CA GLY A 111 15.89 -20.82 0.32
C GLY A 111 14.48 -20.39 -0.10
N GLY A 112 13.61 -21.36 -0.30
CA GLY A 112 12.20 -21.15 -0.66
C GLY A 112 11.99 -20.85 -2.13
N SER A 113 11.08 -19.92 -2.47
CA SER A 113 10.84 -19.52 -3.86
C SER A 113 12.04 -18.76 -4.41
N GLN A 114 12.54 -19.14 -5.58
CA GLN A 114 13.77 -18.61 -6.18
C GLN A 114 13.64 -18.53 -7.70
N ILE A 115 14.43 -17.68 -8.31
CA ILE A 115 14.76 -17.68 -9.74
C ILE A 115 16.15 -18.25 -10.00
N TRP A 116 16.76 -18.80 -8.95
CA TRP A 116 18.09 -19.45 -9.01
C TRP A 116 19.16 -18.49 -9.52
N LEU A 117 19.30 -17.36 -8.81
CA LEU A 117 20.37 -16.38 -9.08
C LEU A 117 21.73 -16.99 -8.86
N GLU A 118 22.69 -16.67 -9.71
CA GLU A 118 24.09 -17.06 -9.54
C GLU A 118 24.97 -15.83 -9.34
N PRO A 119 26.02 -15.90 -8.48
CA PRO A 119 26.97 -14.81 -8.31
C PRO A 119 27.59 -14.42 -9.66
N GLY A 120 27.60 -13.10 -9.93
CA GLY A 120 28.13 -12.56 -11.19
C GLY A 120 27.08 -12.42 -12.30
N GLU A 121 25.87 -12.96 -12.15
CA GLU A 121 24.78 -12.61 -13.05
C GLU A 121 24.42 -11.14 -12.93
N GLN A 122 23.98 -10.56 -14.03
CA GLN A 122 23.54 -9.17 -14.10
C GLN A 122 22.09 -9.11 -14.53
N PHE A 123 21.26 -8.59 -13.65
CA PHE A 123 19.86 -8.29 -13.92
C PHE A 123 19.61 -6.80 -13.67
N THR A 124 18.67 -6.24 -14.38
CA THR A 124 18.15 -4.91 -14.09
C THR A 124 17.20 -4.95 -12.89
N LEU A 125 17.00 -3.81 -12.25
CA LEU A 125 16.00 -3.68 -11.19
C LEU A 125 14.60 -4.08 -11.70
N ASP A 126 14.23 -3.72 -12.93
CA ASP A 126 12.97 -4.12 -13.57
C ASP A 126 12.80 -5.66 -13.59
N GLU A 127 13.82 -6.39 -14.03
CA GLU A 127 13.79 -7.86 -14.06
C GLU A 127 13.67 -8.47 -12.66
N MET A 128 14.39 -7.90 -11.68
CA MET A 128 14.29 -8.35 -10.29
C MET A 128 12.91 -8.08 -9.69
N LEU A 129 12.31 -6.92 -9.97
CA LEU A 129 10.94 -6.62 -9.52
C LEU A 129 9.91 -7.60 -10.13
N LYS A 130 10.08 -8.00 -11.39
CA LYS A 130 9.27 -9.07 -12.00
C LYS A 130 9.43 -10.38 -11.24
N ALA A 131 10.65 -10.79 -10.91
CA ALA A 131 10.90 -12.01 -10.14
C ALA A 131 10.26 -11.96 -8.75
N VAL A 132 10.39 -10.83 -8.04
CA VAL A 132 9.80 -10.61 -6.70
C VAL A 132 8.27 -10.64 -6.74
N CYS A 133 7.66 -9.96 -7.69
CA CYS A 133 6.20 -9.82 -7.76
C CYS A 133 5.51 -11.06 -8.32
N VAL A 134 6.07 -11.66 -9.37
CA VAL A 134 5.45 -12.77 -10.10
C VAL A 134 5.73 -14.10 -9.42
N SER A 135 6.99 -14.47 -9.27
CA SER A 135 7.40 -15.77 -8.71
C SER A 135 7.63 -15.73 -7.21
N SER A 136 7.52 -14.55 -6.59
CA SER A 136 7.81 -14.40 -5.15
C SER A 136 9.26 -14.76 -4.77
N ALA A 137 10.21 -14.59 -5.68
CA ALA A 137 11.59 -15.00 -5.53
C ALA A 137 12.26 -14.36 -4.31
N ASN A 138 12.81 -15.19 -3.40
CA ASN A 138 13.48 -14.75 -2.18
C ASN A 138 14.89 -14.21 -2.47
N ASP A 139 15.63 -14.91 -3.33
CA ASP A 139 16.95 -14.51 -3.82
C ASP A 139 16.90 -13.12 -4.47
N ALA A 140 15.93 -12.89 -5.36
CA ALA A 140 15.73 -11.58 -5.97
C ALA A 140 15.34 -10.50 -4.93
N ALA A 141 14.49 -10.83 -3.96
CA ALA A 141 14.07 -9.90 -2.92
C ALA A 141 15.26 -9.48 -2.03
N VAL A 142 16.15 -10.41 -1.69
CA VAL A 142 17.35 -10.13 -0.89
C VAL A 142 18.36 -9.34 -1.71
N ALA A 143 18.60 -9.69 -2.98
CA ALA A 143 19.50 -8.91 -3.85
C ALA A 143 19.03 -7.44 -4.00
N VAL A 144 17.72 -7.22 -4.17
CA VAL A 144 17.12 -5.88 -4.21
C VAL A 144 17.28 -5.17 -2.87
N ALA A 145 17.05 -5.87 -1.75
CA ALA A 145 17.22 -5.31 -0.41
C ALA A 145 18.68 -4.85 -0.17
N GLU A 146 19.65 -5.66 -0.60
CA GLU A 146 21.07 -5.30 -0.52
C GLU A 146 21.43 -4.10 -1.40
N LEU A 147 20.86 -4.01 -2.61
CA LEU A 147 21.03 -2.85 -3.48
C LEU A 147 20.51 -1.56 -2.83
N VAL A 148 19.32 -1.59 -2.24
CA VAL A 148 18.67 -0.41 -1.64
C VAL A 148 19.32 -0.02 -0.32
N GLY A 149 19.62 -1.00 0.54
CA GLY A 149 20.07 -0.80 1.91
C GLY A 149 21.60 -0.92 2.11
N GLY A 150 22.34 -1.38 1.10
CA GLY A 150 23.77 -1.70 1.19
C GLY A 150 24.04 -3.10 1.80
N SER A 151 23.11 -3.62 2.58
CA SER A 151 23.07 -5.01 3.09
C SER A 151 21.67 -5.36 3.54
N GLU A 152 21.32 -6.65 3.59
CA GLU A 152 20.00 -7.05 4.11
C GLU A 152 19.75 -6.61 5.56
N PRO A 153 20.71 -6.73 6.51
CA PRO A 153 20.50 -6.22 7.89
C PRO A 153 20.22 -4.71 7.93
N ALA A 154 20.92 -3.90 7.14
CA ALA A 154 20.67 -2.46 7.07
C ALA A 154 19.31 -2.15 6.43
N PHE A 155 18.92 -2.91 5.42
CA PHE A 155 17.60 -2.79 4.80
C PHE A 155 16.48 -3.17 5.76
N VAL A 156 16.64 -4.22 6.56
CA VAL A 156 15.67 -4.61 7.61
C VAL A 156 15.50 -3.50 8.66
N GLN A 157 16.56 -2.77 9.00
CA GLN A 157 16.43 -1.57 9.84
C GLN A 157 15.56 -0.52 9.17
N GLN A 158 15.74 -0.27 7.87
CA GLN A 158 14.89 0.66 7.11
C GLN A 158 13.44 0.18 7.05
N MET A 159 13.19 -1.13 6.85
CA MET A 159 11.83 -1.71 6.88
C MET A 159 11.14 -1.44 8.22
N ASN A 160 11.83 -1.65 9.35
CA ASN A 160 11.27 -1.41 10.68
C ASN A 160 11.07 0.08 10.96
N ALA A 161 11.98 0.94 10.54
CA ALA A 161 11.82 2.39 10.64
C ALA A 161 10.60 2.85 9.84
N ARG A 162 10.45 2.35 8.60
CA ARG A 162 9.31 2.68 7.76
C ARG A 162 8.00 2.17 8.31
N ALA A 163 7.98 0.96 8.89
CA ALA A 163 6.81 0.43 9.58
C ALA A 163 6.37 1.34 10.72
N ALA A 164 7.32 1.81 11.55
CA ALA A 164 7.03 2.75 12.64
C ALA A 164 6.46 4.09 12.12
N GLU A 165 7.04 4.65 11.05
CA GLU A 165 6.53 5.87 10.41
C GLU A 165 5.10 5.73 9.86
N LEU A 166 4.74 4.53 9.40
CA LEU A 166 3.41 4.21 8.90
C LEU A 166 2.40 3.90 10.01
N GLY A 167 2.83 3.83 11.27
CA GLY A 167 1.99 3.44 12.39
C GLY A 167 1.68 1.94 12.44
N MET A 168 2.54 1.09 11.88
CA MET A 168 2.43 -0.37 11.94
C MET A 168 2.97 -0.88 13.28
N GLU A 169 2.24 -0.62 14.35
CA GLU A 169 2.71 -0.77 15.74
C GLU A 169 2.97 -2.23 16.16
N HIS A 170 2.40 -3.18 15.42
CA HIS A 170 2.50 -4.62 15.73
C HIS A 170 3.36 -5.37 14.70
N THR A 171 4.21 -4.65 13.96
CA THR A 171 5.05 -5.22 12.91
C THR A 171 6.53 -5.17 13.28
N THR A 172 7.19 -6.30 13.10
CA THR A 172 8.66 -6.40 13.17
C THR A 172 9.15 -7.26 12.01
N PHE A 173 10.02 -6.71 11.19
CA PHE A 173 10.72 -7.42 10.13
C PHE A 173 12.07 -7.94 10.62
N ARG A 174 12.46 -9.14 10.18
CA ARG A 174 13.77 -9.78 10.48
C ARG A 174 14.53 -10.14 9.22
N ASN A 175 13.87 -10.19 8.08
CA ASN A 175 14.46 -10.41 6.76
C ASN A 175 13.62 -9.71 5.69
N ALA A 176 14.14 -9.61 4.47
CA ALA A 176 13.51 -8.89 3.37
C ALA A 176 12.50 -9.71 2.57
N CYS A 177 12.43 -11.02 2.79
CA CYS A 177 11.66 -11.93 1.93
C CYS A 177 10.50 -12.66 2.62
N GLY A 178 10.46 -12.70 3.96
CA GLY A 178 9.39 -13.29 4.76
C GLY A 178 9.58 -14.78 5.04
N LEU A 179 10.82 -15.26 5.08
CA LEU A 179 11.13 -16.59 5.64
C LEU A 179 10.85 -16.59 7.14
N ASP A 180 10.35 -17.71 7.64
CA ASP A 180 10.04 -17.88 9.05
C ASP A 180 11.29 -17.63 9.92
N THR A 181 11.19 -16.62 10.75
CA THR A 181 12.25 -16.17 11.66
C THR A 181 11.59 -15.72 12.96
N GLU A 182 12.18 -16.07 14.11
CA GLU A 182 11.66 -15.66 15.41
C GLU A 182 11.49 -14.14 15.49
N GLY A 183 10.30 -13.70 15.89
CA GLY A 183 9.95 -12.28 15.99
C GLY A 183 9.70 -11.58 14.65
N HIS A 184 9.63 -12.30 13.52
CA HIS A 184 9.16 -11.75 12.24
C HIS A 184 7.65 -11.84 12.18
N LEU A 185 6.97 -10.80 12.63
CA LEU A 185 5.53 -10.79 12.87
C LEU A 185 4.89 -9.52 12.31
N SER A 186 3.62 -9.60 11.96
CA SER A 186 2.75 -8.48 11.61
C SER A 186 1.29 -8.81 11.93
N THR A 187 0.37 -7.93 11.59
CA THR A 187 -1.07 -8.10 11.72
C THR A 187 -1.77 -7.86 10.38
N ALA A 188 -3.02 -8.29 10.25
CA ALA A 188 -3.80 -8.01 9.03
C ALA A 188 -4.00 -6.49 8.84
N ARG A 189 -4.17 -5.73 9.93
CA ARG A 189 -4.27 -4.27 9.89
C ARG A 189 -2.99 -3.62 9.40
N ASP A 190 -1.85 -3.97 9.95
CA ASP A 190 -0.55 -3.40 9.54
C ASP A 190 -0.23 -3.75 8.08
N VAL A 191 -0.54 -4.99 7.67
CA VAL A 191 -0.43 -5.38 6.25
C VAL A 191 -1.34 -4.54 5.35
N ALA A 192 -2.56 -4.23 5.79
CA ALA A 192 -3.45 -3.35 5.03
C ALA A 192 -2.90 -1.93 4.93
N ILE A 193 -2.29 -1.39 5.99
CA ILE A 193 -1.63 -0.08 6.00
C ILE A 193 -0.51 -0.04 4.96
N MET A 194 0.45 -0.98 4.99
CA MET A 194 1.55 -0.97 4.01
C MET A 194 1.06 -1.24 2.59
N SER A 195 0.04 -2.10 2.41
CA SER A 195 -0.55 -2.38 1.10
C SER A 195 -1.22 -1.13 0.52
N ARG A 196 -1.96 -0.39 1.34
CA ARG A 196 -2.57 0.86 0.94
C ARG A 196 -1.50 1.90 0.59
N THR A 197 -0.45 1.99 1.40
CA THR A 197 0.65 2.93 1.16
C THR A 197 1.28 2.69 -0.20
N ILE A 198 1.74 1.48 -0.51
CA ILE A 198 2.39 1.21 -1.81
C ILE A 198 1.43 1.48 -2.99
N LEU A 199 0.15 1.11 -2.87
CA LEU A 199 -0.83 1.30 -3.92
C LEU A 199 -1.20 2.78 -4.16
N THR A 200 -1.03 3.64 -3.16
CA THR A 200 -1.34 5.07 -3.26
C THR A 200 -0.12 5.92 -3.60
N THR A 201 1.06 5.55 -3.13
CA THR A 201 2.29 6.33 -3.32
C THR A 201 3.16 5.82 -4.48
N CYS A 202 3.04 4.52 -4.82
CA CYS A 202 3.82 3.85 -5.85
C CYS A 202 2.92 2.97 -6.73
N PRO A 203 1.88 3.54 -7.40
CA PRO A 203 0.87 2.76 -8.13
C PRO A 203 1.47 1.95 -9.30
N GLU A 204 2.65 2.28 -9.77
CA GLU A 204 3.40 1.52 -10.77
C GLU A 204 3.73 0.08 -10.33
N VAL A 205 3.65 -0.23 -9.03
CA VAL A 205 3.77 -1.61 -8.54
C VAL A 205 2.75 -2.54 -9.21
N LEU A 206 1.59 -1.99 -9.61
CA LEU A 206 0.54 -2.75 -10.30
C LEU A 206 0.96 -3.26 -11.67
N HIS A 207 1.94 -2.59 -12.32
CA HIS A 207 2.55 -3.10 -13.55
C HIS A 207 3.17 -4.48 -13.33
N TYR A 208 3.81 -4.70 -12.19
CA TYR A 208 4.47 -5.96 -11.86
C TYR A 208 3.52 -6.99 -11.23
N THR A 209 2.70 -6.57 -10.28
CA THR A 209 1.82 -7.50 -9.54
C THR A 209 0.68 -8.04 -10.39
N GLY A 210 0.31 -7.34 -11.47
CA GLY A 210 -0.69 -7.76 -12.46
C GLY A 210 -0.18 -8.73 -13.52
N ILE A 211 1.13 -8.94 -13.67
CA ILE A 211 1.71 -9.89 -14.63
C ILE A 211 1.32 -11.31 -14.24
N TRP A 212 0.69 -12.05 -15.17
CA TRP A 212 0.40 -13.48 -14.94
C TRP A 212 1.59 -14.37 -15.23
N THR A 213 2.23 -14.19 -16.37
CA THR A 213 3.45 -14.92 -16.76
C THR A 213 4.43 -13.97 -17.42
N ASP A 214 5.71 -14.18 -17.19
CA ASP A 214 6.81 -13.49 -17.86
C ASP A 214 8.03 -14.43 -17.98
N THR A 215 9.11 -13.97 -18.56
CA THR A 215 10.35 -14.75 -18.68
C THR A 215 11.56 -13.86 -18.35
N LEU A 216 12.63 -14.50 -17.88
CA LEU A 216 13.95 -13.92 -17.70
C LEU A 216 15.00 -14.70 -18.49
N ARG A 217 16.21 -14.21 -18.55
CA ARG A 217 17.35 -14.87 -19.24
C ARG A 217 17.04 -15.23 -20.69
N GLY A 218 16.41 -14.27 -21.43
CA GLY A 218 16.05 -14.51 -22.84
C GLY A 218 15.05 -15.65 -23.04
N GLY A 219 14.18 -15.92 -22.08
CA GLY A 219 13.14 -16.95 -22.15
C GLY A 219 13.50 -18.26 -21.43
N GLN A 220 14.70 -18.40 -20.87
CA GLN A 220 15.14 -19.63 -20.19
C GLN A 220 14.49 -19.80 -18.80
N THR A 221 14.20 -18.71 -18.10
CA THR A 221 13.52 -18.75 -16.79
C THR A 221 12.09 -18.28 -16.96
N GLN A 222 11.13 -19.17 -16.74
CA GLN A 222 9.71 -18.82 -16.79
C GLN A 222 9.21 -18.36 -15.43
N LEU A 223 8.52 -17.24 -15.39
CA LEU A 223 7.84 -16.70 -14.21
C LEU A 223 6.34 -16.98 -14.33
N VAL A 224 5.74 -17.45 -13.23
CA VAL A 224 4.29 -17.66 -13.12
C VAL A 224 3.80 -17.03 -11.81
N ASN A 225 2.77 -16.20 -11.90
CA ASN A 225 2.29 -15.49 -10.73
C ASN A 225 1.65 -16.43 -9.70
N THR A 226 2.06 -16.25 -8.46
CA THR A 226 1.53 -17.01 -7.32
C THR A 226 0.11 -16.59 -6.95
N ASN A 227 -0.34 -15.40 -7.36
CA ASN A 227 -1.69 -14.89 -7.13
C ASN A 227 -2.68 -15.44 -8.19
N LYS A 228 -3.29 -16.57 -7.88
CA LYS A 228 -4.26 -17.21 -8.78
C LYS A 228 -5.54 -16.41 -9.00
N LEU A 229 -5.82 -15.39 -8.16
CA LEU A 229 -6.98 -14.52 -8.33
C LEU A 229 -6.90 -13.70 -9.62
N LEU A 230 -5.70 -13.40 -10.14
CA LEU A 230 -5.50 -12.74 -11.44
C LEU A 230 -6.22 -13.43 -12.60
N ARG A 231 -6.49 -14.73 -12.49
CA ARG A 231 -7.19 -15.53 -13.50
C ARG A 231 -8.61 -15.93 -13.10
N ARG A 232 -9.05 -15.61 -11.87
CA ARG A 232 -10.31 -16.14 -11.31
C ARG A 232 -11.27 -15.06 -10.83
N TYR A 233 -10.78 -13.85 -10.56
CA TYR A 233 -11.61 -12.77 -10.02
C TYR A 233 -11.50 -11.53 -10.89
N ASN A 234 -12.62 -11.11 -11.50
CA ASN A 234 -12.63 -9.92 -12.35
C ASN A 234 -12.40 -8.66 -11.51
N GLY A 235 -11.42 -7.85 -11.95
CA GLY A 235 -11.04 -6.61 -11.30
C GLY A 235 -9.85 -6.72 -10.33
N ILE A 236 -9.27 -7.92 -10.11
CA ILE A 236 -8.01 -8.04 -9.36
C ILE A 236 -6.89 -7.28 -10.05
N THR A 237 -6.16 -6.49 -9.26
CA THR A 237 -5.00 -5.70 -9.70
C THR A 237 -3.67 -6.15 -9.09
N GLY A 238 -3.72 -6.97 -8.02
CA GLY A 238 -2.55 -7.48 -7.29
C GLY A 238 -3.01 -8.07 -5.96
N LEU A 239 -2.24 -8.10 -4.89
CA LEU A 239 -0.91 -7.52 -4.68
C LEU A 239 0.11 -8.64 -4.43
N LYS A 240 0.04 -9.35 -3.28
CA LYS A 240 1.04 -10.35 -2.90
C LYS A 240 0.44 -11.54 -2.15
N THR A 241 0.94 -12.75 -2.45
CA THR A 241 0.67 -13.97 -1.70
C THR A 241 1.88 -14.37 -0.86
N GLY A 242 1.66 -15.19 0.15
CA GLY A 242 2.71 -15.77 0.96
C GLY A 242 2.28 -17.09 1.57
N THR A 243 3.21 -18.05 1.71
CA THR A 243 2.97 -19.31 2.38
C THR A 243 4.26 -19.80 3.03
N THR A 244 4.17 -20.13 4.31
CA THR A 244 5.22 -20.85 5.06
C THR A 244 4.55 -21.81 6.04
N GLY A 245 5.34 -22.69 6.65
CA GLY A 245 4.84 -23.60 7.68
C GLY A 245 4.27 -22.87 8.90
N GLY A 246 4.87 -21.75 9.29
CA GLY A 246 4.45 -20.93 10.42
C GLY A 246 3.27 -20.00 10.11
N ALA A 247 3.25 -19.44 8.91
CA ALA A 247 2.25 -18.46 8.51
C ALA A 247 0.93 -19.10 8.02
N GLY A 248 0.97 -20.31 7.47
CA GLY A 248 -0.14 -20.83 6.65
C GLY A 248 -0.23 -20.06 5.32
N VAL A 249 -1.40 -20.07 4.68
CA VAL A 249 -1.64 -19.33 3.45
C VAL A 249 -2.05 -17.90 3.78
N CYS A 250 -1.34 -16.94 3.19
CA CYS A 250 -1.55 -15.51 3.37
C CYS A 250 -1.72 -14.81 2.02
N ILE A 251 -2.55 -13.78 1.98
CA ILE A 251 -2.70 -12.92 0.81
C ILE A 251 -3.03 -11.48 1.24
N THR A 252 -2.43 -10.51 0.57
CA THR A 252 -2.98 -9.17 0.43
C THR A 252 -3.38 -9.00 -1.03
N ALA A 253 -4.63 -8.71 -1.29
CA ALA A 253 -5.19 -8.58 -2.63
C ALA A 253 -5.77 -7.19 -2.82
N SER A 254 -5.53 -6.58 -3.98
CA SER A 254 -6.15 -5.34 -4.40
C SER A 254 -7.07 -5.59 -5.59
N ALA A 255 -8.20 -4.91 -5.62
CA ALA A 255 -9.16 -5.02 -6.71
C ALA A 255 -9.84 -3.67 -6.99
N THR A 256 -10.05 -3.40 -8.27
CA THR A 256 -10.86 -2.27 -8.74
C THR A 256 -12.08 -2.80 -9.47
N ARG A 257 -13.27 -2.44 -9.00
CA ARG A 257 -14.51 -2.85 -9.61
C ARG A 257 -15.61 -1.83 -9.38
N ASP A 258 -16.33 -1.47 -10.43
CA ASP A 258 -17.47 -0.54 -10.38
C ASP A 258 -17.15 0.79 -9.67
N GLY A 259 -15.92 1.31 -9.86
CA GLY A 259 -15.43 2.53 -9.23
C GLY A 259 -14.94 2.37 -7.78
N LEU A 260 -15.03 1.18 -7.20
CA LEU A 260 -14.51 0.86 -5.88
C LEU A 260 -13.10 0.29 -5.98
N ASN A 261 -12.20 0.78 -5.15
CA ASN A 261 -10.84 0.25 -4.98
C ASN A 261 -10.74 -0.35 -3.58
N LEU A 262 -10.56 -1.66 -3.51
CA LEU A 262 -10.57 -2.39 -2.26
C LEU A 262 -9.24 -3.11 -2.03
N ILE A 263 -8.88 -3.25 -0.76
CA ILE A 263 -7.75 -4.06 -0.31
C ILE A 263 -8.28 -5.08 0.69
N ALA A 264 -8.07 -6.36 0.40
CA ALA A 264 -8.40 -7.46 1.28
C ALA A 264 -7.11 -8.14 1.76
N VAL A 265 -6.97 -8.31 3.06
CA VAL A 265 -5.88 -9.09 3.68
C VAL A 265 -6.48 -10.30 4.36
N VAL A 266 -5.94 -11.48 4.08
CA VAL A 266 -6.29 -12.73 4.74
C VAL A 266 -4.99 -13.39 5.19
N LEU A 267 -4.90 -13.73 6.46
CA LEU A 267 -3.72 -14.33 7.08
C LEU A 267 -4.06 -15.66 7.73
N GLY A 268 -3.17 -16.64 7.58
CA GLY A 268 -3.27 -17.91 8.29
C GLY A 268 -4.45 -18.76 7.83
N ALA A 269 -4.77 -18.77 6.55
CA ALA A 269 -5.68 -19.74 5.98
C ALA A 269 -5.03 -21.13 5.90
N PRO A 270 -5.82 -22.24 5.91
CA PRO A 270 -5.32 -23.61 5.84
C PRO A 270 -4.70 -23.96 4.49
#